data_a16db3b2311f76723789c16e8df4ca7f
#
_entry.id   a16db3b2311f76723789c16e8df4ca7f
#
_cell.length_a   1.000
_cell.length_b   1.000
_cell.length_c   1.000
_cell.angle_alpha   90.00
_cell.angle_beta   90.00
_cell.angle_gamma   90.00
#
_symmetry.space_group_name_H-M   'P 1'
#
loop_
_entity.id
_entity.type
_entity.pdbx_description
1 polymer ?
#
loop_
_entity_poly.entity_id
_entity_poly.type
_entity_poly.pdbx_seq_one_letter_code
_entity_poly.pdbx_strand_id
1 'polypeptide(L)'
;TLSGIIVIAPFLNAYILFYCISLYFSIIWGLFFYYLFRTEQVKLKTTIFLFFATQILTTVVFFILNIGELNPFKGLYDTGSVILSLVSCILGIGVVEEFVKVMPVFLILYFSKNVIKPQTAVFYGLMSGIAFGVYEGINYQLGPNFQILLENGIADGYVFSYLSNIARLTSLPFLHAIWCGIASYFVAFAFLYPRFRIALYLLAILVPATIHGLYDYLCFNVPFALATVPVVLIGVVLLMVYLNIRYNFHSRLAD
;
A
#
# COMPACT_ATOMS: atom_id res chain seq x y z
N THR A 1 3.68 -36.62 -2.58
CA THR A 1 3.87 -37.55 -1.47
C THR A 1 3.15 -37.03 -0.23
N LEU A 2 2.56 -37.93 0.59
CA LEU A 2 1.79 -37.60 1.80
C LEU A 2 2.59 -36.72 2.78
N SER A 3 3.90 -36.93 2.88
CA SER A 3 4.82 -36.13 3.70
C SER A 3 4.91 -34.64 3.28
N GLY A 4 4.80 -34.34 2.00
CA GLY A 4 4.76 -32.95 1.51
C GLY A 4 3.47 -32.23 1.93
N ILE A 5 2.33 -32.92 1.94
CA ILE A 5 1.03 -32.35 2.34
C ILE A 5 1.01 -32.04 3.85
N ILE A 6 1.61 -32.91 4.68
CA ILE A 6 1.67 -32.71 6.15
C ILE A 6 2.52 -31.48 6.52
N VAL A 7 3.56 -31.17 5.75
CA VAL A 7 4.41 -29.98 6.00
C VAL A 7 3.74 -28.69 5.49
N ILE A 8 2.98 -28.75 4.40
CA ILE A 8 2.33 -27.58 3.78
C ILE A 8 1.03 -27.21 4.51
N ALA A 9 0.29 -28.17 5.07
CA ALA A 9 -1.00 -27.91 5.70
C ALA A 9 -0.99 -26.92 6.87
N PRO A 10 -0.04 -26.96 7.83
CA PRO A 10 0.04 -25.97 8.90
C PRO A 10 0.35 -24.56 8.36
N PHE A 11 1.20 -24.47 7.33
CA PHE A 11 1.56 -23.20 6.69
C PHE A 11 0.38 -22.58 5.94
N LEU A 12 -0.38 -23.40 5.23
CA LEU A 12 -1.60 -22.97 4.55
C LEU A 12 -2.66 -22.50 5.54
N ASN A 13 -2.83 -23.19 6.68
CA ASN A 13 -3.75 -22.78 7.73
C ASN A 13 -3.35 -21.45 8.36
N ALA A 14 -2.07 -21.20 8.61
CA ALA A 14 -1.56 -19.93 9.12
C ALA A 14 -1.78 -18.80 8.09
N TYR A 15 -1.50 -19.03 6.83
CA TYR A 15 -1.75 -18.07 5.75
C TYR A 15 -3.23 -17.66 5.68
N ILE A 16 -4.14 -18.63 5.68
CA ILE A 16 -5.58 -18.38 5.65
C ILE A 16 -6.01 -17.58 6.88
N LEU A 17 -5.52 -17.92 8.07
CA LEU A 17 -5.84 -17.20 9.30
C LEU A 17 -5.41 -15.74 9.22
N PHE A 18 -4.16 -15.47 8.85
CA PHE A 18 -3.66 -14.10 8.72
C PHE A 18 -4.35 -13.33 7.60
N TYR A 19 -4.70 -14.01 6.51
CA TYR A 19 -5.49 -13.42 5.43
C TYR A 19 -6.87 -12.98 5.92
N CYS A 20 -7.58 -13.81 6.68
CA CYS A 20 -8.88 -13.49 7.25
C CYS A 20 -8.80 -12.31 8.24
N ILE A 21 -7.77 -12.29 9.09
CA ILE A 21 -7.55 -11.18 10.04
C ILE A 21 -7.26 -9.88 9.27
N SER A 22 -6.40 -9.94 8.26
CA SER A 22 -6.08 -8.78 7.41
C SER A 22 -7.31 -8.26 6.67
N LEU A 23 -8.16 -9.15 6.14
CA LEU A 23 -9.42 -8.79 5.51
C LEU A 23 -10.38 -8.10 6.48
N TYR A 24 -10.47 -8.57 7.73
CA TYR A 24 -11.31 -7.96 8.74
C TYR A 24 -10.95 -6.47 8.95
N PHE A 25 -9.67 -6.17 9.21
CA PHE A 25 -9.22 -4.79 9.35
C PHE A 25 -9.36 -3.97 8.06
N SER A 26 -9.14 -4.60 6.91
CA SER A 26 -9.29 -3.96 5.61
C SER A 26 -10.73 -3.59 5.29
N ILE A 27 -11.70 -4.38 5.73
CA ILE A 27 -13.13 -4.03 5.63
C ILE A 27 -13.43 -2.79 6.47
N ILE A 28 -12.88 -2.68 7.67
CA ILE A 28 -13.06 -1.49 8.52
C ILE A 28 -12.52 -0.24 7.82
N TRP A 29 -11.28 -0.28 7.31
CA TRP A 29 -10.70 0.83 6.56
C TRP A 29 -11.44 1.09 5.24
N GLY A 30 -11.84 0.04 4.54
CA GLY A 30 -12.62 0.16 3.31
C GLY A 30 -13.96 0.86 3.53
N LEU A 31 -14.68 0.53 4.61
CA LEU A 31 -15.91 1.22 5.00
C LEU A 31 -15.65 2.68 5.39
N PHE A 32 -14.61 2.94 6.18
CA PHE A 32 -14.21 4.29 6.56
C PHE A 32 -13.96 5.17 5.32
N PHE A 33 -13.13 4.71 4.39
CA PHE A 33 -12.87 5.44 3.15
C PHE A 33 -14.09 5.52 2.23
N TYR A 34 -14.94 4.49 2.21
CA TYR A 34 -16.19 4.52 1.45
C TYR A 34 -17.09 5.66 1.92
N TYR A 35 -17.27 5.84 3.22
CA TYR A 35 -18.07 6.94 3.74
C TYR A 35 -17.47 8.31 3.43
N LEU A 36 -16.15 8.45 3.46
CA LEU A 36 -15.48 9.73 3.23
C LEU A 36 -15.37 10.10 1.73
N PHE A 37 -15.13 9.11 0.86
CA PHE A 37 -14.70 9.36 -0.52
C PHE A 37 -15.64 8.81 -1.59
N ARG A 38 -16.77 8.18 -1.22
CA ARG A 38 -17.70 7.65 -2.21
C ARG A 38 -18.24 8.75 -3.12
N THR A 39 -18.41 8.40 -4.38
CA THR A 39 -19.11 9.20 -5.41
C THR A 39 -20.16 8.32 -6.08
N GLU A 40 -21.03 8.92 -6.88
CA GLU A 40 -22.03 8.19 -7.67
C GLU A 40 -21.39 7.23 -8.71
N GLN A 41 -20.14 7.49 -9.11
CA GLN A 41 -19.41 6.67 -10.06
C GLN A 41 -18.76 5.42 -9.43
N VAL A 42 -18.69 5.33 -8.11
CA VAL A 42 -18.10 4.17 -7.42
C VAL A 42 -18.98 2.94 -7.62
N LYS A 43 -18.38 1.89 -8.18
CA LYS A 43 -19.03 0.59 -8.42
C LYS A 43 -18.41 -0.48 -7.56
N LEU A 44 -19.22 -1.20 -6.79
CA LEU A 44 -18.74 -2.29 -5.92
C LEU A 44 -17.98 -3.37 -6.70
N LYS A 45 -18.46 -3.75 -7.88
CA LYS A 45 -17.77 -4.74 -8.74
C LYS A 45 -16.36 -4.29 -9.11
N THR A 46 -16.19 -3.02 -9.47
CA THR A 46 -14.88 -2.44 -9.79
C THR A 46 -13.97 -2.40 -8.57
N THR A 47 -14.52 -2.07 -7.40
CA THR A 47 -13.79 -2.06 -6.13
C THR A 47 -13.25 -3.44 -5.76
N ILE A 48 -14.11 -4.48 -5.84
CA ILE A 48 -13.71 -5.87 -5.58
C ILE A 48 -12.68 -6.34 -6.62
N PHE A 49 -12.90 -6.04 -7.89
CA PHE A 49 -11.93 -6.37 -8.95
C PHE A 49 -10.56 -5.73 -8.68
N LEU A 50 -10.53 -4.44 -8.34
CA LEU A 50 -9.28 -3.73 -8.00
C LEU A 50 -8.55 -4.38 -6.84
N PHE A 51 -9.27 -4.75 -5.79
CA PHE A 51 -8.69 -5.39 -4.62
C PHE A 51 -7.91 -6.66 -5.00
N PHE A 52 -8.54 -7.58 -5.72
CA PHE A 52 -7.88 -8.82 -6.13
C PHE A 52 -6.85 -8.62 -7.25
N ALA A 53 -7.13 -7.73 -8.21
CA ALA A 53 -6.18 -7.42 -9.29
C ALA A 53 -4.87 -6.85 -8.74
N THR A 54 -4.92 -6.00 -7.73
CA THR A 54 -3.73 -5.47 -7.07
C THR A 54 -2.92 -6.58 -6.39
N GLN A 55 -3.56 -7.49 -5.66
CA GLN A 55 -2.87 -8.60 -5.00
C GLN A 55 -2.21 -9.55 -5.99
N ILE A 56 -2.91 -9.90 -7.07
CA ILE A 56 -2.37 -10.75 -8.14
C ILE A 56 -1.18 -10.06 -8.81
N LEU A 57 -1.34 -8.79 -9.19
CA LEU A 57 -0.25 -8.03 -9.83
C LEU A 57 0.96 -7.91 -8.91
N THR A 58 0.74 -7.61 -7.64
CA THR A 58 1.80 -7.56 -6.63
C THR A 58 2.55 -8.87 -6.56
N THR A 59 1.83 -10.00 -6.42
CA THR A 59 2.43 -11.33 -6.37
C THR A 59 3.29 -11.61 -7.61
N VAL A 60 2.77 -11.32 -8.80
CA VAL A 60 3.49 -11.57 -10.07
C VAL A 60 4.74 -10.68 -10.17
N VAL A 61 4.63 -9.39 -9.89
CA VAL A 61 5.76 -8.46 -10.02
C VAL A 61 6.86 -8.80 -9.02
N PHE A 62 6.50 -9.03 -7.75
CA PHE A 62 7.52 -9.38 -6.74
C PHE A 62 8.15 -10.74 -6.99
N PHE A 63 7.39 -11.71 -7.50
CA PHE A 63 7.93 -12.99 -7.93
C PHE A 63 8.99 -12.81 -9.03
N ILE A 64 8.70 -12.03 -10.05
CA ILE A 64 9.65 -11.74 -11.16
C ILE A 64 10.89 -11.01 -10.64
N LEU A 65 10.71 -9.97 -9.81
CA LEU A 65 11.81 -9.18 -9.27
C LEU A 65 12.73 -10.00 -8.36
N ASN A 66 12.17 -10.93 -7.58
CA ASN A 66 12.94 -11.78 -6.67
C ASN A 66 13.70 -12.88 -7.42
N ILE A 67 13.08 -13.57 -8.40
CA ILE A 67 13.77 -14.61 -9.18
C ILE A 67 14.88 -14.03 -10.06
N GLY A 68 14.62 -12.86 -10.65
CA GLY A 68 15.58 -12.23 -11.57
C GLY A 68 16.64 -11.37 -10.91
N GLU A 69 16.55 -11.17 -9.58
CA GLU A 69 17.36 -10.18 -8.86
C GLU A 69 17.36 -8.80 -9.56
N LEU A 70 16.22 -8.46 -10.19
CA LEU A 70 16.10 -7.33 -11.11
C LEU A 70 16.00 -5.96 -10.42
N ASN A 71 16.09 -5.89 -9.10
CA ASN A 71 16.06 -4.64 -8.38
C ASN A 71 17.48 -4.08 -8.17
N PRO A 72 17.94 -3.12 -9.01
CA PRO A 72 19.32 -2.62 -8.97
C PRO A 72 19.64 -1.79 -7.72
N PHE A 73 18.63 -1.38 -6.97
CA PHE A 73 18.78 -0.55 -5.78
C PHE A 73 18.87 -1.38 -4.49
N LYS A 74 18.54 -2.67 -4.52
CA LYS A 74 18.51 -3.54 -3.33
C LYS A 74 19.84 -3.56 -2.58
N GLY A 75 20.97 -3.63 -3.30
CA GLY A 75 22.30 -3.67 -2.69
C GLY A 75 22.78 -2.34 -2.10
N LEU A 76 22.10 -1.23 -2.35
CA LEU A 76 22.50 0.08 -1.81
C LEU A 76 22.15 0.24 -0.33
N TYR A 77 21.23 -0.56 0.20
CA TYR A 77 20.82 -0.49 1.60
C TYR A 77 21.98 -0.87 2.55
N ASP A 78 22.76 -1.90 2.20
CA ASP A 78 23.80 -2.49 3.05
C ASP A 78 25.15 -1.76 2.98
N THR A 79 25.23 -0.62 2.29
CA THR A 79 26.49 0.14 2.11
C THR A 79 26.94 0.92 3.33
N GLY A 80 26.10 1.04 4.37
CA GLY A 80 26.35 1.87 5.56
C GLY A 80 26.22 3.38 5.32
N SER A 81 25.87 3.82 4.10
CA SER A 81 25.61 5.21 3.77
C SER A 81 24.15 5.57 3.93
N VAL A 82 23.83 6.55 4.78
CA VAL A 82 22.46 7.07 5.00
C VAL A 82 21.80 7.47 3.66
N ILE A 83 22.53 8.15 2.78
CA ILE A 83 22.00 8.62 1.50
C ILE A 83 21.67 7.42 0.59
N LEU A 84 22.57 6.45 0.48
CA LEU A 84 22.38 5.29 -0.38
C LEU A 84 21.26 4.37 0.15
N SER A 85 21.18 4.20 1.47
CA SER A 85 20.07 3.47 2.10
C SER A 85 18.72 4.16 1.85
N LEU A 86 18.67 5.49 1.96
CA LEU A 86 17.46 6.26 1.65
C LEU A 86 17.07 6.15 0.17
N VAL A 87 18.04 6.24 -0.74
CA VAL A 87 17.81 6.03 -2.18
C VAL A 87 17.30 4.62 -2.45
N SER A 88 17.86 3.61 -1.77
CA SER A 88 17.39 2.23 -1.87
C SER A 88 15.92 2.09 -1.44
N CYS A 89 15.53 2.70 -0.32
CA CYS A 89 14.14 2.66 0.15
C CYS A 89 13.21 3.40 -0.82
N ILE A 90 13.58 4.58 -1.34
CA ILE A 90 12.71 5.36 -2.23
C ILE A 90 12.60 4.70 -3.62
N LEU A 91 13.73 4.38 -4.27
CA LEU A 91 13.74 3.89 -5.64
C LEU A 91 13.57 2.36 -5.71
N GLY A 92 14.14 1.63 -4.76
CA GLY A 92 14.11 0.16 -4.74
C GLY A 92 12.82 -0.42 -4.16
N ILE A 93 12.21 0.25 -3.19
CA ILE A 93 10.96 -0.18 -2.56
C ILE A 93 9.81 0.73 -3.00
N GLY A 94 9.87 2.00 -2.62
CA GLY A 94 8.77 2.94 -2.80
C GLY A 94 8.28 3.06 -4.25
N VAL A 95 9.19 3.27 -5.22
CA VAL A 95 8.79 3.40 -6.64
C VAL A 95 8.14 2.12 -7.16
N VAL A 96 8.72 0.96 -6.83
CA VAL A 96 8.20 -0.33 -7.29
C VAL A 96 6.81 -0.59 -6.74
N GLU A 97 6.63 -0.38 -5.44
CA GLU A 97 5.38 -0.66 -4.77
C GLU A 97 4.28 0.32 -5.16
N GLU A 98 4.59 1.63 -5.25
CA GLU A 98 3.59 2.62 -5.67
C GLU A 98 3.18 2.41 -7.13
N PHE A 99 4.11 2.00 -8.00
CA PHE A 99 3.78 1.63 -9.37
C PHE A 99 2.81 0.46 -9.43
N VAL A 100 3.09 -0.61 -8.69
CA VAL A 100 2.23 -1.81 -8.65
C VAL A 100 0.84 -1.48 -8.13
N LYS A 101 0.75 -0.67 -7.06
CA LYS A 101 -0.52 -0.25 -6.45
C LYS A 101 -1.38 0.59 -7.40
N VAL A 102 -0.79 1.54 -8.10
CA VAL A 102 -1.54 2.47 -8.95
C VAL A 102 -1.88 1.90 -10.33
N MET A 103 -1.15 0.89 -10.80
CA MET A 103 -1.33 0.32 -12.15
C MET A 103 -2.75 -0.21 -12.42
N PRO A 104 -3.41 -0.97 -11.54
CA PRO A 104 -4.79 -1.40 -11.76
C PRO A 104 -5.77 -0.23 -11.89
N VAL A 105 -5.56 0.84 -11.11
CA VAL A 105 -6.37 2.07 -11.21
C VAL A 105 -6.13 2.76 -12.55
N PHE A 106 -4.87 2.91 -12.95
CA PHE A 106 -4.52 3.46 -14.26
C PHE A 106 -5.22 2.71 -15.41
N LEU A 107 -5.22 1.38 -15.38
CA LEU A 107 -5.87 0.57 -16.40
C LEU A 107 -7.39 0.79 -16.42
N ILE A 108 -8.04 0.92 -15.27
CA ILE A 108 -9.47 1.24 -15.21
C ILE A 108 -9.75 2.60 -15.81
N LEU A 109 -8.95 3.63 -15.50
CA LEU A 109 -9.12 4.96 -16.08
C LEU A 109 -8.88 4.93 -17.59
N TYR A 110 -7.87 4.22 -18.04
CA TYR A 110 -7.48 4.13 -19.44
C TYR A 110 -8.55 3.44 -20.31
N PHE A 111 -9.13 2.34 -19.82
CA PHE A 111 -10.15 1.58 -20.54
C PHE A 111 -11.59 2.05 -20.27
N SER A 112 -11.77 3.03 -19.40
CA SER A 112 -13.11 3.59 -19.13
C SER A 112 -13.65 4.35 -20.32
N LYS A 113 -14.88 4.04 -20.72
CA LYS A 113 -15.59 4.79 -21.77
C LYS A 113 -16.02 6.19 -21.31
N ASN A 114 -16.19 6.39 -20.02
CA ASN A 114 -16.61 7.64 -19.40
C ASN A 114 -15.46 8.25 -18.60
N VAL A 115 -15.44 9.58 -18.53
CA VAL A 115 -14.49 10.30 -17.70
C VAL A 115 -14.75 9.96 -16.22
N ILE A 116 -13.74 9.41 -15.57
CA ILE A 116 -13.79 9.12 -14.13
C ILE A 116 -13.36 10.36 -13.37
N LYS A 117 -14.20 10.81 -12.43
CA LYS A 117 -13.91 11.97 -11.57
C LYS A 117 -12.67 11.68 -10.70
N PRO A 118 -11.81 12.68 -10.41
CA PRO A 118 -10.64 12.48 -9.56
C PRO A 118 -10.98 11.89 -8.19
N GLN A 119 -12.11 12.26 -7.58
CA GLN A 119 -12.55 11.69 -6.31
C GLN A 119 -12.82 10.18 -6.40
N THR A 120 -13.40 9.73 -7.53
CA THR A 120 -13.63 8.30 -7.79
C THR A 120 -12.32 7.57 -7.97
N ALA A 121 -11.36 8.16 -8.71
CA ALA A 121 -10.04 7.59 -8.89
C ALA A 121 -9.28 7.49 -7.56
N VAL A 122 -9.36 8.52 -6.70
CA VAL A 122 -8.80 8.46 -5.34
C VAL A 122 -9.40 7.32 -4.55
N PHE A 123 -10.74 7.15 -4.55
CA PHE A 123 -11.38 6.04 -3.85
C PHE A 123 -10.87 4.68 -4.36
N TYR A 124 -10.74 4.51 -5.67
CA TYR A 124 -10.18 3.28 -6.23
C TYR A 124 -8.71 3.08 -5.85
N GLY A 125 -7.93 4.16 -5.77
CA GLY A 125 -6.56 4.11 -5.25
C GLY A 125 -6.49 3.69 -3.79
N LEU A 126 -7.36 4.26 -2.94
CA LEU A 126 -7.47 3.85 -1.54
C LEU A 126 -7.73 2.35 -1.41
N MET A 127 -8.62 1.78 -2.23
CA MET A 127 -8.94 0.35 -2.20
C MET A 127 -7.79 -0.53 -2.73
N SER A 128 -7.08 -0.06 -3.76
CA SER A 128 -5.88 -0.72 -4.26
C SER A 128 -4.75 -0.72 -3.21
N GLY A 129 -4.54 0.41 -2.54
CA GLY A 129 -3.57 0.51 -1.45
C GLY A 129 -3.91 -0.41 -0.27
N ILE A 130 -5.18 -0.50 0.14
CA ILE A 130 -5.63 -1.46 1.16
C ILE A 130 -5.27 -2.90 0.74
N ALA A 131 -5.54 -3.26 -0.52
CA ALA A 131 -5.25 -4.60 -1.03
C ALA A 131 -3.76 -4.95 -0.97
N PHE A 132 -2.91 -3.97 -1.28
CA PHE A 132 -1.46 -4.11 -1.15
C PHE A 132 -1.04 -4.27 0.31
N GLY A 133 -1.54 -3.45 1.23
CA GLY A 133 -1.24 -3.54 2.65
C GLY A 133 -1.67 -4.87 3.28
N VAL A 134 -2.75 -5.51 2.79
CA VAL A 134 -3.10 -6.89 3.15
C VAL A 134 -2.02 -7.86 2.71
N TYR A 135 -1.61 -7.80 1.45
CA TYR A 135 -0.56 -8.66 0.89
C TYR A 135 0.75 -8.54 1.68
N GLU A 136 1.20 -7.33 1.90
CA GLU A 136 2.44 -7.07 2.64
C GLU A 136 2.34 -7.51 4.10
N GLY A 137 1.23 -7.18 4.77
CA GLY A 137 0.99 -7.58 6.16
C GLY A 137 1.12 -9.09 6.36
N ILE A 138 0.58 -9.90 5.45
CA ILE A 138 0.68 -11.36 5.50
C ILE A 138 2.12 -11.82 5.31
N ASN A 139 2.85 -11.23 4.35
CA ASN A 139 4.25 -11.60 4.11
C ASN A 139 5.14 -11.30 5.33
N TYR A 140 4.90 -10.20 6.03
CA TYR A 140 5.60 -9.91 7.29
C TYR A 140 5.29 -10.93 8.38
N GLN A 141 4.06 -11.45 8.44
CA GLN A 141 3.68 -12.46 9.43
C GLN A 141 4.37 -13.80 9.19
N LEU A 142 4.43 -14.22 7.93
CA LEU A 142 5.00 -15.50 7.54
C LEU A 142 6.54 -15.48 7.43
N GLY A 143 7.14 -14.31 7.33
CA GLY A 143 8.58 -14.11 7.21
C GLY A 143 9.22 -13.54 8.50
N PRO A 144 9.47 -12.22 8.57
CA PRO A 144 10.24 -11.61 9.66
C PRO A 144 9.67 -11.85 11.06
N ASN A 145 8.35 -11.80 11.22
CA ASN A 145 7.73 -11.99 12.53
C ASN A 145 7.82 -13.45 13.00
N PHE A 146 7.80 -14.40 12.09
CA PHE A 146 7.99 -15.81 12.43
C PHE A 146 9.43 -16.09 12.86
N GLN A 147 10.41 -15.43 12.24
CA GLN A 147 11.82 -15.52 12.67
C GLN A 147 12.02 -14.94 14.08
N ILE A 148 11.43 -13.78 14.37
CA ILE A 148 11.44 -13.19 15.72
C ILE A 148 10.88 -14.17 16.76
N LEU A 149 9.82 -14.91 16.41
CA LEU A 149 9.25 -15.93 17.26
C LEU A 149 10.24 -17.07 17.56
N LEU A 150 10.97 -17.51 16.55
CA LEU A 150 11.96 -18.60 16.70
C LEU A 150 13.18 -18.16 17.52
N GLU A 151 13.63 -16.93 17.36
CA GLU A 151 14.83 -16.39 18.03
C GLU A 151 14.61 -16.09 19.53
N ASN A 152 13.42 -15.58 19.90
CA ASN A 152 13.13 -15.13 21.27
C ASN A 152 12.45 -16.20 22.15
N GLY A 153 12.23 -17.41 21.62
CA GLY A 153 11.51 -18.47 22.31
C GLY A 153 9.98 -18.29 22.32
N ILE A 154 9.28 -19.37 22.64
CA ILE A 154 7.82 -19.47 22.39
C ILE A 154 7.01 -18.43 23.19
N ALA A 155 7.35 -18.16 24.45
CA ALA A 155 6.53 -17.30 25.30
C ALA A 155 6.64 -15.81 24.95
N ASP A 156 7.86 -15.27 24.88
CA ASP A 156 8.10 -13.84 24.61
C ASP A 156 7.91 -13.52 23.11
N GLY A 157 8.30 -14.46 22.25
CA GLY A 157 8.09 -14.34 20.81
C GLY A 157 6.61 -14.24 20.42
N TYR A 158 5.70 -14.94 21.12
CA TYR A 158 4.25 -14.85 20.86
C TYR A 158 3.70 -13.45 21.16
N VAL A 159 4.08 -12.84 22.27
CA VAL A 159 3.60 -11.49 22.64
C VAL A 159 4.11 -10.45 21.64
N PHE A 160 5.40 -10.49 21.32
CA PHE A 160 6.00 -9.57 20.34
C PHE A 160 5.41 -9.76 18.93
N SER A 161 5.28 -10.99 18.47
CA SER A 161 4.68 -11.31 17.19
C SER A 161 3.22 -10.86 17.15
N TYR A 162 2.43 -11.11 18.19
CA TYR A 162 1.03 -10.72 18.28
C TYR A 162 0.83 -9.21 18.24
N LEU A 163 1.59 -8.44 19.02
CA LEU A 163 1.51 -6.97 19.04
C LEU A 163 1.99 -6.37 17.72
N SER A 164 3.08 -6.87 17.15
CA SER A 164 3.57 -6.46 15.84
C SER A 164 2.54 -6.75 14.74
N ASN A 165 1.86 -7.89 14.83
CA ASN A 165 0.81 -8.27 13.91
C ASN A 165 -0.37 -7.31 13.94
N ILE A 166 -0.91 -7.00 15.12
CA ILE A 166 -2.01 -6.05 15.27
C ILE A 166 -1.60 -4.69 14.73
N ALA A 167 -0.43 -4.20 15.11
CA ALA A 167 0.06 -2.90 14.65
C ALA A 167 0.18 -2.84 13.12
N ARG A 168 0.80 -3.85 12.49
CA ARG A 168 0.98 -3.88 11.04
C ARG A 168 -0.31 -4.11 10.26
N LEU A 169 -1.15 -5.08 10.70
CA LEU A 169 -2.42 -5.37 10.03
C LEU A 169 -3.44 -4.22 10.12
N THR A 170 -3.30 -3.35 11.12
CA THR A 170 -4.13 -2.15 11.23
C THR A 170 -3.55 -0.96 10.50
N SER A 171 -2.23 -0.70 10.58
CA SER A 171 -1.60 0.51 10.04
C SER A 171 -1.23 0.40 8.57
N LEU A 172 -0.69 -0.73 8.10
CA LEU A 172 -0.23 -0.87 6.72
C LEU A 172 -1.34 -0.65 5.68
N PRO A 173 -2.54 -1.29 5.79
CA PRO A 173 -3.61 -1.02 4.84
C PRO A 173 -4.02 0.45 4.79
N PHE A 174 -3.98 1.15 5.92
CA PHE A 174 -4.28 2.58 5.99
C PHE A 174 -3.23 3.43 5.28
N LEU A 175 -1.94 3.22 5.56
CA LEU A 175 -0.85 3.99 4.97
C LEU A 175 -0.77 3.78 3.47
N HIS A 176 -0.78 2.53 3.02
CA HIS A 176 -0.78 2.22 1.58
C HIS A 176 -2.01 2.76 0.86
N ALA A 177 -3.17 2.78 1.53
CA ALA A 177 -4.36 3.42 0.97
C ALA A 177 -4.11 4.90 0.67
N ILE A 178 -3.58 5.66 1.63
CA ILE A 178 -3.32 7.09 1.46
C ILE A 178 -2.32 7.32 0.32
N TRP A 179 -1.21 6.61 0.30
CA TRP A 179 -0.19 6.78 -0.74
C TRP A 179 -0.73 6.47 -2.13
N CYS A 180 -1.43 5.36 -2.29
CA CYS A 180 -2.05 5.01 -3.57
C CYS A 180 -3.22 5.93 -3.94
N GLY A 181 -3.94 6.48 -2.96
CA GLY A 181 -4.93 7.53 -3.17
C GLY A 181 -4.32 8.80 -3.77
N ILE A 182 -3.16 9.24 -3.25
CA ILE A 182 -2.38 10.37 -3.79
C ILE A 182 -1.92 10.07 -5.22
N ALA A 183 -1.35 8.88 -5.47
CA ALA A 183 -0.96 8.45 -6.80
C ALA A 183 -2.13 8.53 -7.79
N SER A 184 -3.27 7.98 -7.40
CA SER A 184 -4.48 7.92 -8.24
C SER A 184 -5.09 9.30 -8.52
N TYR A 185 -4.94 10.25 -7.61
CA TYR A 185 -5.31 11.64 -7.83
C TYR A 185 -4.53 12.23 -9.00
N PHE A 186 -3.19 12.14 -8.98
CA PHE A 186 -2.36 12.63 -10.07
C PHE A 186 -2.62 11.91 -11.39
N VAL A 187 -2.84 10.59 -11.36
CA VAL A 187 -3.22 9.82 -12.56
C VAL A 187 -4.52 10.35 -13.16
N ALA A 188 -5.56 10.58 -12.35
CA ALA A 188 -6.81 11.13 -12.85
C ALA A 188 -6.64 12.50 -13.50
N PHE A 189 -5.82 13.38 -12.89
CA PHE A 189 -5.50 14.68 -13.50
C PHE A 189 -4.70 14.55 -14.80
N ALA A 190 -3.85 13.53 -14.95
CA ALA A 190 -3.14 13.27 -16.20
C ALA A 190 -4.09 12.93 -17.36
N PHE A 191 -5.23 12.31 -17.07
CA PHE A 191 -6.28 12.09 -18.06
C PHE A 191 -7.08 13.35 -18.37
N LEU A 192 -7.29 14.23 -17.39
CA LEU A 192 -8.03 15.49 -17.58
C LEU A 192 -7.19 16.58 -18.24
N TYR A 193 -5.89 16.60 -18.00
CA TYR A 193 -4.97 17.63 -18.50
C TYR A 193 -3.84 17.02 -19.35
N PRO A 194 -4.11 16.64 -20.61
CA PRO A 194 -3.13 15.97 -21.48
C PRO A 194 -1.82 16.74 -21.68
N ARG A 195 -1.87 18.08 -21.62
CA ARG A 195 -0.67 18.94 -21.73
C ARG A 195 0.37 18.67 -20.64
N PHE A 196 -0.08 18.29 -19.44
CA PHE A 196 0.78 18.05 -18.27
C PHE A 196 0.92 16.56 -17.93
N ARG A 197 0.45 15.68 -18.83
CA ARG A 197 0.32 14.24 -18.58
C ARG A 197 1.60 13.60 -18.04
N ILE A 198 2.75 13.85 -18.66
CA ILE A 198 4.03 13.25 -18.26
C ILE A 198 4.41 13.70 -16.84
N ALA A 199 4.35 15.00 -16.57
CA ALA A 199 4.66 15.54 -15.24
C ALA A 199 3.73 14.96 -14.16
N LEU A 200 2.43 14.84 -14.47
CA LEU A 200 1.46 14.28 -13.54
C LEU A 200 1.67 12.77 -13.29
N TYR A 201 2.08 12.00 -14.29
CA TYR A 201 2.46 10.59 -14.08
C TYR A 201 3.75 10.45 -13.26
N LEU A 202 4.72 11.33 -13.46
CA LEU A 202 5.92 11.36 -12.61
C LEU A 202 5.56 11.70 -11.16
N LEU A 203 4.71 12.70 -10.93
CA LEU A 203 4.24 13.05 -9.59
C LEU A 203 3.41 11.92 -8.95
N ALA A 204 2.62 11.18 -9.74
CA ALA A 204 1.84 10.05 -9.27
C ALA A 204 2.71 8.93 -8.67
N ILE A 205 3.94 8.80 -9.12
CA ILE A 205 4.88 7.81 -8.59
C ILE A 205 5.83 8.44 -7.57
N LEU A 206 6.49 9.55 -7.92
CA LEU A 206 7.59 10.07 -7.10
C LEU A 206 7.11 10.64 -5.75
N VAL A 207 5.94 11.29 -5.70
CA VAL A 207 5.44 11.87 -4.45
C VAL A 207 5.14 10.78 -3.42
N PRO A 208 4.27 9.79 -3.70
CA PRO A 208 4.00 8.73 -2.74
C PRO A 208 5.22 7.83 -2.49
N ALA A 209 6.03 7.52 -3.51
CA ALA A 209 7.24 6.72 -3.34
C ALA A 209 8.29 7.38 -2.42
N THR A 210 8.41 8.70 -2.46
CA THR A 210 9.30 9.43 -1.54
C THR A 210 8.82 9.34 -0.10
N ILE A 211 7.51 9.54 0.13
CA ILE A 211 6.92 9.45 1.47
C ILE A 211 7.02 8.03 2.00
N HIS A 212 6.71 7.06 1.16
CA HIS A 212 6.77 5.63 1.48
C HIS A 212 8.21 5.19 1.78
N GLY A 213 9.16 5.45 0.89
CA GLY A 213 10.56 5.07 1.11
C GLY A 213 11.20 5.78 2.32
N LEU A 214 10.78 7.00 2.64
CA LEU A 214 11.18 7.66 3.89
C LEU A 214 10.63 6.92 5.11
N TYR A 215 9.37 6.47 5.04
CA TYR A 215 8.77 5.65 6.09
C TYR A 215 9.55 4.35 6.30
N ASP A 216 9.84 3.62 5.23
CA ASP A 216 10.59 2.38 5.31
C ASP A 216 11.99 2.60 5.88
N TYR A 217 12.69 3.64 5.40
CA TYR A 217 13.99 4.02 5.94
C TYR A 217 13.95 4.27 7.45
N LEU A 218 12.92 5.00 7.92
CA LEU A 218 12.74 5.26 9.35
C LEU A 218 12.41 3.97 10.12
N CYS A 219 11.55 3.11 9.59
CA CYS A 219 11.20 1.83 10.21
C CYS A 219 12.40 0.88 10.34
N PHE A 220 13.34 0.93 9.40
CA PHE A 220 14.55 0.09 9.46
C PHE A 220 15.64 0.63 10.38
N ASN A 221 15.71 1.96 10.59
CA ASN A 221 16.84 2.61 11.28
C ASN A 221 16.47 3.24 12.63
N VAL A 222 15.18 3.35 12.97
CA VAL A 222 14.70 4.00 14.19
C VAL A 222 13.71 3.05 14.89
N PRO A 223 13.64 3.03 16.23
CA PRO A 223 12.63 2.25 16.92
C PRO A 223 11.22 2.52 16.37
N PHE A 224 10.49 1.47 16.06
CA PHE A 224 9.20 1.47 15.35
C PHE A 224 8.20 2.52 15.85
N ALA A 225 8.08 2.70 17.17
CA ALA A 225 7.18 3.68 17.76
C ALA A 225 7.51 5.14 17.41
N LEU A 226 8.80 5.47 17.21
CA LEU A 226 9.26 6.81 16.86
C LEU A 226 9.17 7.07 15.35
N ALA A 227 9.28 6.03 14.54
CA ALA A 227 9.21 6.14 13.07
C ALA A 227 7.76 6.26 12.57
N THR A 228 6.83 5.52 13.17
CA THR A 228 5.43 5.46 12.73
C THR A 228 4.66 6.76 13.00
N VAL A 229 4.90 7.43 14.13
CA VAL A 229 4.15 8.63 14.52
C VAL A 229 4.25 9.76 13.49
N PRO A 230 5.44 10.21 13.03
CA PRO A 230 5.54 11.28 12.04
C PRO A 230 4.85 10.94 10.72
N VAL A 231 4.95 9.69 10.28
CA VAL A 231 4.39 9.28 8.99
C VAL A 231 2.88 9.16 9.04
N VAL A 232 2.34 8.63 10.13
CA VAL A 232 0.89 8.64 10.35
C VAL A 232 0.36 10.08 10.40
N LEU A 233 1.06 10.99 11.08
CA LEU A 233 0.69 12.42 11.12
C LEU A 233 0.73 13.04 9.71
N ILE A 234 1.76 12.78 8.91
CA ILE A 234 1.83 13.24 7.52
C ILE A 234 0.65 12.67 6.71
N GLY A 235 0.35 11.38 6.84
CA GLY A 235 -0.79 10.75 6.17
C GLY A 235 -2.12 11.40 6.56
N VAL A 236 -2.33 11.67 7.85
CA VAL A 236 -3.54 12.34 8.34
C VAL A 236 -3.62 13.78 7.83
N VAL A 237 -2.52 14.54 7.86
CA VAL A 237 -2.48 15.91 7.31
C VAL A 237 -2.82 15.92 5.82
N LEU A 238 -2.22 15.03 5.03
CA LEU A 238 -2.53 14.91 3.60
C LEU A 238 -4.00 14.56 3.35
N LEU A 239 -4.57 13.67 4.15
CA LEU A 239 -6.00 13.33 4.11
C LEU A 239 -6.86 14.55 4.45
N MET A 240 -6.51 15.31 5.49
CA MET A 240 -7.22 16.53 5.88
C MET A 240 -7.16 17.62 4.80
N VAL A 241 -5.98 17.82 4.19
CA VAL A 241 -5.80 18.75 3.08
C VAL A 241 -6.70 18.34 1.91
N TYR A 242 -6.71 17.05 1.56
CA TYR A 242 -7.58 16.54 0.50
C TYR A 242 -9.07 16.77 0.80
N LEU A 243 -9.52 16.49 2.02
CA LEU A 243 -10.91 16.69 2.43
C LEU A 243 -11.28 18.17 2.40
N ASN A 244 -10.39 19.07 2.80
CA ASN A 244 -10.61 20.52 2.74
C ASN A 244 -10.72 21.02 1.29
N ILE A 245 -9.86 20.56 0.39
CA ILE A 245 -9.96 20.87 -1.04
C ILE A 245 -11.31 20.42 -1.59
N ARG A 246 -11.74 19.21 -1.24
CA ARG A 246 -13.05 18.68 -1.66
C ARG A 246 -14.21 19.54 -1.15
N TYR A 247 -14.19 19.91 0.12
CA TYR A 247 -15.23 20.74 0.72
C TYR A 247 -15.34 22.11 0.05
N ASN A 248 -14.23 22.82 -0.10
CA ASN A 248 -14.18 24.14 -0.73
C ASN A 248 -14.55 24.12 -2.22
N PHE A 249 -14.26 23.02 -2.92
CA PHE A 249 -14.67 22.86 -4.32
C PHE A 249 -16.18 22.68 -4.47
N HIS A 250 -16.82 21.94 -3.57
CA HIS A 250 -18.27 21.74 -3.58
C HIS A 250 -19.04 23.00 -3.20
N SER A 251 -18.54 23.78 -2.24
CA SER A 251 -19.18 25.05 -1.86
C SER A 251 -19.17 26.10 -2.98
N ARG A 252 -18.09 26.15 -3.78
CA ARG A 252 -17.99 27.07 -4.93
C ARG A 252 -18.81 26.66 -6.16
N LEU A 253 -19.30 25.43 -6.22
CA LEU A 253 -20.18 24.97 -7.30
C LEU A 253 -21.66 25.06 -6.93
N ALA A 254 -21.96 25.34 -5.66
CA ALA A 254 -23.31 25.53 -5.14
C ALA A 254 -23.75 27.00 -5.10
N ASP A 255 -22.80 27.93 -5.24
CA ASP A 255 -23.02 29.39 -5.46
C ASP A 255 -22.96 29.71 -6.96
#